data_f93732de78ddd87f4c87564e1fc59c01
#
_entry.id   f93732de78ddd87f4c87564e1fc59c01
#
_cell.length_a   1.000
_cell.length_b   1.000
_cell.length_c   1.000
_cell.angle_alpha   90.00
_cell.angle_beta   90.00
_cell.angle_gamma   90.00
#
_symmetry.space_group_name_H-M   'P 1'
#
loop_
_entity.id
_entity.type
_entity.pdbx_description
1 polymer ?
#
loop_
_entity_poly.entity_id
_entity_poly.type
_entity_poly.pdbx_seq_one_letter_code
_entity_poly.pdbx_strand_id
1 'polypeptide(L)'
;VTTRTPIDSSPFHDLLIVDIGGTVASAYAGKLYADYGARVVNLEPSEGFSTRHIAPLLDNGTSAIHAYLHANKQSVSCTDSVLTHPAILAADLVILDVSTLPTSLAVDDFDTNVCAISWYGLTGPYAGFRGSDASIHALTGLMHGIGHTDGPPIIPTGYQAQVIGGLSAFNGSVGFLLGHVLSGPERSGAFCLDASIWEANMCLTDIGAAMSFNNQPMPKRLGINRFAPTYPLGIWPCKDGWLGVTVLNPSQWAAFCQLLGLDDLAMESKYQSSMARLDDVGIIEPRILKALSEHSAKDLFYRGQGMRIPLARVPTMEELFTVDQYVER
;
A
#
# COMPACT_ATOMS: atom_id res chain seq x y z
N VAL A 1 22.43 20.82 -4.07
CA VAL A 1 21.56 20.95 -2.88
C VAL A 1 20.79 22.24 -3.07
N THR A 2 19.58 22.16 -3.59
CA THR A 2 18.65 23.29 -3.62
C THR A 2 18.14 23.51 -2.19
N THR A 3 18.60 24.58 -1.56
CA THR A 3 18.01 25.08 -0.32
C THR A 3 16.58 25.50 -0.63
N ARG A 4 15.62 24.60 -0.37
CA ARG A 4 14.22 24.99 -0.35
C ARG A 4 14.02 25.89 0.86
N THR A 5 13.48 27.10 0.66
CA THR A 5 12.96 27.91 1.75
C THR A 5 11.93 27.07 2.50
N PRO A 6 12.02 26.94 3.84
CA PRO A 6 10.98 26.24 4.59
C PRO A 6 9.63 26.88 4.25
N ILE A 7 8.66 26.05 3.89
CA ILE A 7 7.27 26.52 3.78
C ILE A 7 6.84 26.71 5.23
N ASP A 8 6.60 27.96 5.64
CA ASP A 8 6.23 28.32 7.02
C ASP A 8 4.87 27.74 7.46
N SER A 9 4.11 27.14 6.54
CA SER A 9 2.84 26.45 6.82
C SER A 9 2.77 25.10 6.12
N SER A 10 2.36 24.07 6.85
CA SER A 10 2.03 22.77 6.28
C SER A 10 0.79 22.89 5.36
N PRO A 11 0.67 22.07 4.30
CA PRO A 11 -0.41 22.20 3.31
C PRO A 11 -1.83 22.19 3.89
N PHE A 12 -2.04 21.49 5.01
CA PHE A 12 -3.35 21.32 5.64
C PHE A 12 -3.46 21.94 7.04
N HIS A 13 -2.61 22.93 7.38
CA HIS A 13 -2.54 23.53 8.72
C HIS A 13 -3.87 24.13 9.20
N ASP A 14 -4.75 24.56 8.30
CA ASP A 14 -6.05 25.16 8.64
C ASP A 14 -7.19 24.13 8.70
N LEU A 15 -6.95 22.86 8.37
CA LEU A 15 -8.00 21.84 8.34
C LEU A 15 -8.15 21.13 9.70
N LEU A 16 -9.41 20.97 10.11
CA LEU A 16 -9.83 20.11 11.20
C LEU A 16 -10.48 18.83 10.64
N ILE A 17 -9.81 17.72 10.82
CA ILE A 17 -10.30 16.39 10.44
C ILE A 17 -10.71 15.65 11.70
N VAL A 18 -11.88 15.03 11.69
CA VAL A 18 -12.36 14.18 12.80
C VAL A 18 -12.47 12.74 12.33
N ASP A 19 -11.72 11.84 12.94
CA ASP A 19 -11.75 10.40 12.68
C ASP A 19 -12.62 9.71 13.76
N ILE A 20 -13.71 9.09 13.33
CA ILE A 20 -14.60 8.27 14.18
C ILE A 20 -14.60 6.80 13.76
N GLY A 21 -13.81 6.42 12.75
CA GLY A 21 -13.82 5.06 12.18
C GLY A 21 -13.09 4.02 13.02
N GLY A 22 -11.94 4.35 13.56
CA GLY A 22 -11.17 3.47 14.46
C GLY A 22 -10.64 2.18 13.83
N THR A 23 -10.68 2.05 12.50
CA THR A 23 -10.12 0.94 11.72
C THR A 23 -8.74 1.31 11.18
N VAL A 24 -8.01 0.33 10.62
CA VAL A 24 -6.72 0.62 9.99
C VAL A 24 -6.90 1.56 8.79
N ALA A 25 -7.96 1.40 8.01
CA ALA A 25 -8.21 2.23 6.82
C ALA A 25 -8.51 3.69 7.20
N SER A 26 -9.43 3.95 8.14
CA SER A 26 -9.74 5.31 8.59
C SER A 26 -8.54 5.95 9.28
N ALA A 27 -7.86 5.18 10.13
CA ALA A 27 -6.67 5.65 10.83
C ALA A 27 -5.53 6.02 9.86
N TYR A 28 -5.35 5.26 8.78
CA TYR A 28 -4.32 5.57 7.77
C TYR A 28 -4.68 6.83 6.97
N ALA A 29 -5.94 7.01 6.57
CA ALA A 29 -6.39 8.25 5.93
C ALA A 29 -6.17 9.47 6.84
N GLY A 30 -6.60 9.40 8.10
CA GLY A 30 -6.38 10.44 9.09
C GLY A 30 -4.89 10.69 9.38
N LYS A 31 -4.04 9.65 9.37
CA LYS A 31 -2.59 9.78 9.51
C LYS A 31 -1.99 10.65 8.41
N LEU A 32 -2.37 10.43 7.16
CA LEU A 32 -1.86 11.22 6.04
C LEU A 32 -2.24 12.71 6.20
N TYR A 33 -3.47 13.02 6.61
CA TYR A 33 -3.85 14.39 6.94
C TYR A 33 -2.96 14.99 8.05
N ALA A 34 -2.73 14.23 9.13
CA ALA A 34 -1.90 14.69 10.25
C ALA A 34 -0.42 14.89 9.83
N ASP A 35 0.13 13.99 9.02
CA ASP A 35 1.50 14.08 8.53
C ASP A 35 1.70 15.29 7.57
N TYR A 36 0.64 15.74 6.90
CA TYR A 36 0.63 16.95 6.09
C TYR A 36 0.14 18.20 6.85
N GLY A 37 0.01 18.10 8.16
CA GLY A 37 -0.16 19.23 9.08
C GLY A 37 -1.60 19.59 9.43
N ALA A 38 -2.61 18.82 9.03
CA ALA A 38 -3.96 19.01 9.52
C ALA A 38 -4.05 18.71 11.03
N ARG A 39 -4.94 19.40 11.70
CA ARG A 39 -5.37 19.02 13.04
C ARG A 39 -6.31 17.83 12.95
N VAL A 40 -5.86 16.65 13.37
CA VAL A 40 -6.67 15.44 13.35
C VAL A 40 -7.08 15.06 14.77
N VAL A 41 -8.39 14.89 14.99
CA VAL A 41 -8.97 14.49 16.27
C VAL A 41 -9.63 13.12 16.11
N ASN A 42 -9.11 12.12 16.81
CA ASN A 42 -9.81 10.85 16.99
C ASN A 42 -10.92 11.05 18.03
N LEU A 43 -12.16 10.83 17.63
CA LEU A 43 -13.28 10.85 18.54
C LEU A 43 -13.66 9.40 18.86
N GLU A 44 -13.16 8.92 19.98
CA GLU A 44 -13.19 7.50 20.34
C GLU A 44 -14.37 7.15 21.25
N PRO A 45 -14.97 5.97 21.11
CA PRO A 45 -15.88 5.44 22.12
C PRO A 45 -15.14 5.23 23.47
N SER A 46 -15.89 5.01 24.54
CA SER A 46 -15.31 4.85 25.90
C SER A 46 -14.28 3.74 26.02
N GLU A 47 -14.44 2.67 25.24
CA GLU A 47 -13.53 1.51 25.14
C GLU A 47 -12.31 1.79 24.25
N GLY A 48 -12.28 2.93 23.56
CA GLY A 48 -11.26 3.29 22.59
C GLY A 48 -11.44 2.62 21.24
N PHE A 49 -10.62 3.01 20.27
CA PHE A 49 -10.62 2.40 18.94
C PHE A 49 -10.09 0.96 18.95
N SER A 50 -10.62 0.12 18.07
CA SER A 50 -10.18 -1.28 17.92
C SER A 50 -8.68 -1.41 17.65
N THR A 51 -8.08 -0.43 16.99
CA THR A 51 -6.62 -0.38 16.71
C THR A 51 -5.76 -0.38 17.98
N ARG A 52 -6.28 0.04 19.15
CA ARG A 52 -5.58 0.01 20.42
C ARG A 52 -5.23 -1.40 20.89
N HIS A 53 -5.96 -2.41 20.42
CA HIS A 53 -5.85 -3.80 20.85
C HIS A 53 -5.16 -4.70 19.82
N ILE A 54 -4.72 -4.16 18.68
CA ILE A 54 -4.05 -4.92 17.62
C ILE A 54 -2.60 -5.22 18.03
N ALA A 55 -2.22 -6.50 18.00
CA ALA A 55 -0.83 -6.91 18.20
C ALA A 55 0.08 -6.46 17.02
N PRO A 56 1.41 -6.28 17.25
CA PRO A 56 2.13 -6.51 18.48
C PRO A 56 1.91 -5.39 19.51
N LEU A 57 1.92 -5.78 20.80
CA LEU A 57 1.88 -4.83 21.89
C LEU A 57 3.31 -4.53 22.36
N LEU A 58 3.59 -3.26 22.63
CA LEU A 58 4.81 -2.79 23.24
C LEU A 58 4.82 -3.17 24.76
N ASP A 59 5.97 -3.06 25.40
CA ASP A 59 6.15 -3.42 26.83
C ASP A 59 5.19 -2.68 27.77
N ASN A 60 4.75 -1.50 27.40
CA ASN A 60 3.78 -0.70 28.14
C ASN A 60 2.31 -1.05 27.83
N GLY A 61 2.06 -2.10 27.04
CA GLY A 61 0.73 -2.53 26.61
C GLY A 61 0.12 -1.76 25.43
N THR A 62 0.83 -0.78 24.86
CA THR A 62 0.36 -0.01 23.70
C THR A 62 0.51 -0.83 22.42
N SER A 63 -0.51 -0.86 21.55
CA SER A 63 -0.40 -1.43 20.22
C SER A 63 0.61 -0.64 19.37
N ALA A 64 1.61 -1.30 18.83
CA ALA A 64 2.58 -0.68 17.91
C ALA A 64 1.89 -0.14 16.63
N ILE A 65 0.88 -0.84 16.13
CA ILE A 65 0.09 -0.43 14.98
C ILE A 65 -0.71 0.83 15.32
N HIS A 66 -1.35 0.88 16.49
CA HIS A 66 -2.07 2.06 16.94
C HIS A 66 -1.12 3.25 17.08
N ALA A 67 0.03 3.07 17.75
CA ALA A 67 1.03 4.12 17.92
C ALA A 67 1.49 4.71 16.56
N TYR A 68 1.72 3.86 15.57
CA TYR A 68 2.10 4.28 14.22
C TYR A 68 0.97 5.02 13.50
N LEU A 69 -0.24 4.46 13.49
CA LEU A 69 -1.38 5.01 12.72
C LEU A 69 -1.94 6.30 13.32
N HIS A 70 -1.77 6.51 14.63
CA HIS A 70 -2.30 7.67 15.33
C HIS A 70 -1.23 8.68 15.78
N ALA A 71 0.02 8.53 15.29
CA ALA A 71 1.04 9.56 15.46
C ALA A 71 0.53 10.92 14.93
N ASN A 72 0.88 12.00 15.63
CA ASN A 72 0.48 13.38 15.32
C ASN A 72 -1.03 13.69 15.41
N LYS A 73 -1.85 12.77 15.95
CA LYS A 73 -3.28 12.98 16.17
C LYS A 73 -3.57 13.26 17.65
N GLN A 74 -4.69 13.94 17.88
CA GLN A 74 -5.28 14.11 19.20
C GLN A 74 -6.37 13.06 19.40
N SER A 75 -6.59 12.61 20.64
CA SER A 75 -7.65 11.67 20.97
C SER A 75 -8.55 12.25 22.05
N VAL A 76 -9.86 12.13 21.86
CA VAL A 76 -10.91 12.55 22.78
C VAL A 76 -11.90 11.42 22.93
N SER A 77 -12.24 11.06 24.17
CA SER A 77 -13.32 10.10 24.45
C SER A 77 -14.68 10.76 24.26
N CYS A 78 -15.53 10.10 23.51
CA CYS A 78 -16.91 10.53 23.24
C CYS A 78 -17.88 9.59 23.99
N THR A 79 -18.50 10.11 25.03
CA THR A 79 -19.52 9.39 25.83
C THR A 79 -20.95 9.81 25.48
N ASP A 80 -21.09 10.91 24.75
CA ASP A 80 -22.36 11.53 24.35
C ASP A 80 -22.65 11.25 22.87
N SER A 81 -23.67 11.93 22.33
CA SER A 81 -23.99 11.82 20.90
C SER A 81 -22.87 12.36 20.04
N VAL A 82 -22.35 11.54 19.16
CA VAL A 82 -21.30 11.90 18.20
C VAL A 82 -21.73 13.11 17.35
N LEU A 83 -22.98 13.15 16.87
CA LEU A 83 -23.48 14.19 15.96
C LEU A 83 -23.46 15.60 16.56
N THR A 84 -23.65 15.71 17.88
CA THR A 84 -23.69 17.00 18.57
C THR A 84 -22.34 17.38 19.19
N HIS A 85 -21.31 16.54 19.01
CA HIS A 85 -20.00 16.82 19.58
C HIS A 85 -19.36 18.06 18.90
N PRO A 86 -18.80 19.01 19.66
CA PRO A 86 -18.24 20.26 19.10
C PRO A 86 -17.18 20.03 18.01
N ALA A 87 -16.39 18.95 18.11
CA ALA A 87 -15.40 18.63 17.08
C ALA A 87 -16.06 18.24 15.74
N ILE A 88 -17.19 17.52 15.76
CA ILE A 88 -17.94 17.15 14.56
C ILE A 88 -18.55 18.40 13.92
N LEU A 89 -19.17 19.26 14.71
CA LEU A 89 -19.80 20.49 14.23
C LEU A 89 -18.80 21.50 13.62
N ALA A 90 -17.56 21.42 14.04
CA ALA A 90 -16.48 22.29 13.55
C ALA A 90 -15.59 21.61 12.49
N ALA A 91 -15.83 20.35 12.15
CA ALA A 91 -14.97 19.58 11.24
C ALA A 91 -15.08 20.06 9.80
N ASP A 92 -13.94 20.22 9.12
CA ASP A 92 -13.90 20.37 7.66
C ASP A 92 -14.17 19.04 6.95
N LEU A 93 -13.84 17.91 7.61
CA LEU A 93 -14.10 16.56 7.13
C LEU A 93 -14.23 15.59 8.30
N VAL A 94 -15.24 14.74 8.26
CA VAL A 94 -15.37 13.56 9.11
C VAL A 94 -14.96 12.31 8.33
N ILE A 95 -14.02 11.54 8.87
CA ILE A 95 -13.65 10.21 8.37
C ILE A 95 -14.36 9.19 9.24
N LEU A 96 -15.15 8.32 8.64
CA LEU A 96 -15.83 7.23 9.31
C LEU A 96 -15.63 5.91 8.58
N ASP A 97 -15.74 4.80 9.30
CA ASP A 97 -15.83 3.46 8.73
C ASP A 97 -17.22 2.90 9.03
N VAL A 98 -17.95 2.56 7.97
CA VAL A 98 -19.33 2.09 8.07
C VAL A 98 -19.43 0.81 8.91
N SER A 99 -18.39 -0.01 8.93
CA SER A 99 -18.37 -1.28 9.68
C SER A 99 -18.31 -1.09 11.20
N THR A 100 -17.88 0.09 11.66
CA THR A 100 -17.78 0.46 13.09
C THR A 100 -18.83 1.47 13.52
N LEU A 101 -19.58 2.03 12.58
CA LEU A 101 -20.62 3.00 12.88
C LEU A 101 -21.74 2.32 13.72
N PRO A 102 -22.15 2.93 14.85
CA PRO A 102 -23.30 2.43 15.61
C PRO A 102 -24.55 2.27 14.73
N THR A 103 -25.34 1.24 14.96
CA THR A 103 -26.56 0.98 14.17
C THR A 103 -27.64 2.08 14.29
N SER A 104 -27.50 2.95 15.27
CA SER A 104 -28.35 4.15 15.47
C SER A 104 -27.93 5.34 14.62
N LEU A 105 -26.82 5.25 13.87
CA LEU A 105 -26.29 6.33 13.02
C LEU A 105 -26.20 5.87 11.57
N ALA A 106 -26.53 6.77 10.67
CA ALA A 106 -26.33 6.64 9.24
C ALA A 106 -25.32 7.70 8.75
N VAL A 107 -24.73 7.47 7.58
CA VAL A 107 -23.81 8.42 6.95
C VAL A 107 -24.51 9.76 6.67
N ASP A 108 -25.79 9.70 6.31
CA ASP A 108 -26.61 10.88 5.99
C ASP A 108 -27.03 11.70 7.21
N ASP A 109 -26.74 11.24 8.43
CA ASP A 109 -27.01 12.02 9.65
C ASP A 109 -26.00 13.13 9.90
N PHE A 110 -24.91 13.17 9.15
CA PHE A 110 -23.84 14.16 9.30
C PHE A 110 -24.05 15.37 8.37
N ASP A 111 -24.24 16.56 8.93
CA ASP A 111 -24.41 17.83 8.21
C ASP A 111 -23.05 18.47 7.78
N THR A 112 -22.00 17.65 7.62
CA THR A 112 -20.67 18.11 7.23
C THR A 112 -20.08 17.22 6.14
N ASN A 113 -18.93 17.57 5.58
CA ASN A 113 -18.23 16.72 4.61
C ASN A 113 -17.85 15.38 5.24
N VAL A 114 -18.19 14.29 4.57
CA VAL A 114 -17.93 12.94 5.04
C VAL A 114 -17.09 12.16 4.03
N CYS A 115 -16.08 11.48 4.53
CA CYS A 115 -15.42 10.37 3.85
C CYS A 115 -15.84 9.06 4.53
N ALA A 116 -16.77 8.36 3.92
CA ALA A 116 -17.31 7.10 4.40
C ALA A 116 -16.52 5.92 3.81
N ILE A 117 -15.71 5.29 4.65
CA ILE A 117 -14.94 4.10 4.27
C ILE A 117 -15.81 2.87 4.50
N SER A 118 -15.81 1.96 3.54
CA SER A 118 -16.53 0.70 3.61
C SER A 118 -15.73 -0.43 2.95
N TRP A 119 -16.07 -1.67 3.25
CA TRP A 119 -15.42 -2.81 2.60
C TRP A 119 -15.77 -2.91 1.11
N TYR A 120 -17.03 -2.67 0.73
CA TYR A 120 -17.54 -2.96 -0.62
C TYR A 120 -18.37 -1.82 -1.23
N GLY A 121 -18.36 -0.63 -0.66
CA GLY A 121 -19.18 0.52 -1.06
C GLY A 121 -20.45 0.66 -0.22
N LEU A 122 -21.05 1.85 -0.27
CA LEU A 122 -22.28 2.18 0.44
C LEU A 122 -23.52 1.58 -0.25
N THR A 123 -23.40 1.24 -1.52
CA THR A 123 -24.49 0.74 -2.36
C THR A 123 -24.11 -0.58 -3.03
N GLY A 124 -25.07 -1.19 -3.73
CA GLY A 124 -24.86 -2.45 -4.42
C GLY A 124 -25.07 -3.69 -3.56
N PRO A 125 -24.96 -4.91 -4.16
CA PRO A 125 -25.34 -6.15 -3.50
C PRO A 125 -24.47 -6.54 -2.31
N TYR A 126 -23.27 -5.97 -2.17
CA TYR A 126 -22.33 -6.29 -1.10
C TYR A 126 -22.21 -5.19 -0.03
N ALA A 127 -22.99 -4.10 -0.11
CA ALA A 127 -22.88 -2.97 0.80
C ALA A 127 -22.95 -3.35 2.29
N GLY A 128 -23.76 -4.35 2.65
CA GLY A 128 -23.87 -4.85 4.02
C GLY A 128 -22.91 -5.98 4.38
N PHE A 129 -21.99 -6.37 3.49
CA PHE A 129 -21.10 -7.49 3.74
C PHE A 129 -19.91 -7.07 4.63
N ARG A 130 -19.48 -8.01 5.47
CA ARG A 130 -18.26 -7.85 6.24
C ARG A 130 -17.07 -8.26 5.41
N GLY A 131 -16.00 -7.46 5.46
CA GLY A 131 -14.75 -7.72 4.75
C GLY A 131 -13.58 -7.97 5.69
N SER A 132 -12.49 -8.34 5.07
CA SER A 132 -11.15 -8.42 5.67
C SER A 132 -10.12 -8.24 4.54
N ASP A 133 -8.86 -7.97 4.86
CA ASP A 133 -7.80 -7.90 3.84
C ASP A 133 -7.78 -9.15 2.96
N ALA A 134 -7.88 -10.32 3.57
CA ALA A 134 -7.93 -11.59 2.84
C ALA A 134 -9.13 -11.69 1.88
N SER A 135 -10.33 -11.28 2.31
CA SER A 135 -11.53 -11.34 1.45
C SER A 135 -11.47 -10.32 0.30
N ILE A 136 -10.90 -9.15 0.55
CA ILE A 136 -10.68 -8.13 -0.49
C ILE A 136 -9.69 -8.66 -1.53
N HIS A 137 -8.51 -9.13 -1.12
CA HIS A 137 -7.53 -9.68 -2.05
C HIS A 137 -8.03 -10.90 -2.83
N ALA A 138 -8.89 -11.73 -2.22
CA ALA A 138 -9.52 -12.84 -2.90
C ALA A 138 -10.50 -12.34 -3.97
N LEU A 139 -11.40 -11.42 -3.59
CA LEU A 139 -12.50 -10.97 -4.47
C LEU A 139 -12.01 -10.03 -5.59
N THR A 140 -10.89 -9.32 -5.41
CA THR A 140 -10.23 -8.57 -6.49
C THR A 140 -9.53 -9.46 -7.51
N GLY A 141 -9.36 -10.74 -7.22
CA GLY A 141 -8.62 -11.66 -8.07
C GLY A 141 -7.09 -11.60 -7.92
N LEU A 142 -6.56 -10.71 -7.08
CA LEU A 142 -5.11 -10.57 -6.85
C LEU A 142 -4.46 -11.90 -6.47
N MET A 143 -5.09 -12.65 -5.57
CA MET A 143 -4.56 -13.92 -5.08
C MET A 143 -4.52 -15.02 -6.16
N HIS A 144 -5.33 -14.90 -7.22
CA HIS A 144 -5.34 -15.89 -8.30
C HIS A 144 -3.99 -15.97 -9.01
N GLY A 145 -3.27 -14.84 -9.13
CA GLY A 145 -1.96 -14.76 -9.78
C GLY A 145 -0.77 -15.10 -8.87
N ILE A 146 -0.95 -15.24 -7.55
CA ILE A 146 0.14 -15.37 -6.58
C ILE A 146 0.18 -16.79 -6.00
N GLY A 147 1.37 -17.40 -5.98
CA GLY A 147 1.62 -18.69 -5.38
C GLY A 147 2.27 -19.70 -6.32
N HIS A 148 2.45 -20.92 -5.82
CA HIS A 148 2.95 -22.06 -6.63
C HIS A 148 1.93 -22.46 -7.70
N THR A 149 2.43 -22.98 -8.82
CA THR A 149 1.57 -23.42 -9.94
C THR A 149 0.52 -24.45 -9.50
N ASP A 150 0.91 -25.38 -8.64
CA ASP A 150 0.09 -26.50 -8.19
C ASP A 150 -0.47 -26.32 -6.76
N GLY A 151 -0.20 -25.17 -6.15
CA GLY A 151 -0.63 -24.84 -4.79
C GLY A 151 -1.87 -23.96 -4.73
N PRO A 152 -2.38 -23.72 -3.51
CA PRO A 152 -3.43 -22.73 -3.31
C PRO A 152 -2.93 -21.34 -3.57
N PRO A 153 -3.83 -20.35 -3.81
CA PRO A 153 -3.49 -18.94 -3.78
C PRO A 153 -2.84 -18.52 -2.45
N ILE A 154 -1.89 -17.59 -2.50
CA ILE A 154 -1.21 -17.06 -1.31
C ILE A 154 -1.85 -15.74 -0.92
N ILE A 155 -2.10 -15.57 0.39
CA ILE A 155 -2.63 -14.34 0.95
C ILE A 155 -1.47 -13.37 1.22
N PRO A 156 -1.50 -12.15 0.68
CA PRO A 156 -0.58 -11.07 1.11
C PRO A 156 -0.72 -10.80 2.62
N THR A 157 0.39 -10.56 3.28
CA THR A 157 0.41 -10.34 4.74
C THR A 157 0.10 -8.90 5.11
N GLY A 158 -0.38 -8.68 6.34
CA GLY A 158 -0.64 -7.35 6.91
C GLY A 158 -1.97 -6.75 6.46
N TYR A 159 -2.10 -5.45 6.67
CA TYR A 159 -3.32 -4.68 6.41
C TYR A 159 -3.25 -3.92 5.07
N GLN A 160 -2.72 -4.56 4.03
CA GLN A 160 -2.45 -3.90 2.75
C GLN A 160 -3.72 -3.38 2.07
N ALA A 161 -4.80 -4.17 2.10
CA ALA A 161 -6.06 -3.75 1.51
C ALA A 161 -6.65 -2.52 2.21
N GLN A 162 -6.61 -2.50 3.54
CA GLN A 162 -7.08 -1.36 4.33
C GLN A 162 -6.18 -0.13 4.14
N VAL A 163 -4.85 -0.29 4.05
CA VAL A 163 -3.92 0.81 3.78
C VAL A 163 -4.19 1.43 2.40
N ILE A 164 -4.41 0.62 1.37
CA ILE A 164 -4.78 1.10 0.02
C ILE A 164 -6.13 1.81 0.05
N GLY A 165 -7.12 1.25 0.76
CA GLY A 165 -8.42 1.89 0.96
C GLY A 165 -8.31 3.24 1.66
N GLY A 166 -7.51 3.32 2.74
CA GLY A 166 -7.23 4.58 3.45
C GLY A 166 -6.50 5.61 2.60
N LEU A 167 -5.53 5.19 1.78
CA LEU A 167 -4.86 6.08 0.83
C LEU A 167 -5.83 6.61 -0.24
N SER A 168 -6.71 5.75 -0.76
CA SER A 168 -7.74 6.14 -1.72
C SER A 168 -8.74 7.13 -1.11
N ALA A 169 -9.17 6.88 0.14
CA ALA A 169 -10.03 7.76 0.91
C ALA A 169 -9.40 9.14 1.11
N PHE A 170 -8.12 9.19 1.49
CA PHE A 170 -7.35 10.43 1.60
C PHE A 170 -7.31 11.18 0.27
N ASN A 171 -6.88 10.53 -0.81
CA ASN A 171 -6.74 11.18 -2.12
C ASN A 171 -8.09 11.70 -2.64
N GLY A 172 -9.15 10.90 -2.52
CA GLY A 172 -10.50 11.29 -2.93
C GLY A 172 -11.02 12.49 -2.13
N SER A 173 -10.89 12.46 -0.81
CA SER A 173 -11.37 13.55 0.05
C SER A 173 -10.57 14.84 -0.14
N VAL A 174 -9.25 14.78 -0.34
CA VAL A 174 -8.43 15.95 -0.73
C VAL A 174 -8.93 16.53 -2.04
N GLY A 175 -9.24 15.68 -3.03
CA GLY A 175 -9.78 16.14 -4.31
C GLY A 175 -11.11 16.89 -4.16
N PHE A 176 -12.01 16.39 -3.31
CA PHE A 176 -13.29 17.07 -3.02
C PHE A 176 -13.10 18.38 -2.25
N LEU A 177 -12.27 18.40 -1.21
CA LEU A 177 -11.96 19.63 -0.45
C LEU A 177 -11.34 20.69 -1.36
N LEU A 178 -10.38 20.31 -2.20
CA LEU A 178 -9.78 21.22 -3.19
C LEU A 178 -10.83 21.76 -4.19
N GLY A 179 -11.72 20.87 -4.65
CA GLY A 179 -12.82 21.25 -5.54
C GLY A 179 -13.74 22.28 -4.91
N HIS A 180 -14.03 22.18 -3.61
CA HIS A 180 -14.80 23.20 -2.86
C HIS A 180 -14.08 24.54 -2.82
N VAL A 181 -12.78 24.55 -2.50
CA VAL A 181 -11.96 25.77 -2.47
C VAL A 181 -11.91 26.44 -3.85
N LEU A 182 -11.69 25.69 -4.92
CA LEU A 182 -11.56 26.22 -6.27
C LEU A 182 -12.89 26.69 -6.89
N SER A 183 -14.00 26.06 -6.51
CA SER A 183 -15.34 26.43 -7.03
C SER A 183 -15.94 27.64 -6.32
N GLY A 184 -15.35 28.10 -5.20
CA GLY A 184 -15.85 29.24 -4.42
C GLY A 184 -17.26 28.97 -3.83
N PRO A 185 -17.95 30.07 -3.43
CA PRO A 185 -19.22 29.95 -2.70
C PRO A 185 -20.40 29.40 -3.53
N GLU A 186 -20.22 29.22 -4.84
CA GLU A 186 -21.27 28.65 -5.70
C GLU A 186 -21.51 27.17 -5.46
N ARG A 187 -20.53 26.46 -4.91
CA ARG A 187 -20.64 25.03 -4.54
C ARG A 187 -20.96 24.92 -3.05
N SER A 188 -22.19 25.27 -2.68
CA SER A 188 -22.70 25.12 -1.31
C SER A 188 -23.25 23.70 -1.09
N GLY A 189 -22.89 23.10 0.05
CA GLY A 189 -23.37 21.81 0.51
C GLY A 189 -22.26 20.85 0.88
N ALA A 190 -22.48 20.05 1.89
CA ALA A 190 -21.59 18.99 2.30
C ALA A 190 -21.53 17.88 1.23
N PHE A 191 -20.38 17.25 1.05
CA PHE A 191 -20.25 16.07 0.22
C PHE A 191 -20.16 14.78 1.06
N CYS A 192 -20.57 13.69 0.47
CA CYS A 192 -20.26 12.35 0.96
C CYS A 192 -19.41 11.63 -0.07
N LEU A 193 -18.18 11.27 0.31
CA LEU A 193 -17.31 10.41 -0.48
C LEU A 193 -17.51 8.96 -0.05
N ASP A 194 -18.03 8.12 -0.93
CA ASP A 194 -18.03 6.66 -0.77
C ASP A 194 -16.65 6.10 -1.13
N ALA A 195 -15.90 5.64 -0.14
CA ALA A 195 -14.55 5.12 -0.28
C ALA A 195 -14.54 3.60 -0.04
N SER A 196 -14.77 2.83 -1.09
CA SER A 196 -14.77 1.37 -1.05
C SER A 196 -13.35 0.82 -1.03
N ILE A 197 -13.00 0.03 0.01
CA ILE A 197 -11.71 -0.66 0.10
C ILE A 197 -11.56 -1.65 -1.07
N TRP A 198 -12.62 -2.34 -1.45
CA TRP A 198 -12.60 -3.28 -2.57
C TRP A 198 -12.28 -2.58 -3.90
N GLU A 199 -12.99 -1.49 -4.20
CA GLU A 199 -12.75 -0.73 -5.45
C GLU A 199 -11.35 -0.12 -5.49
N ALA A 200 -10.87 0.43 -4.37
CA ALA A 200 -9.50 0.93 -4.27
C ALA A 200 -8.46 -0.14 -4.60
N ASN A 201 -8.70 -1.40 -4.18
CA ASN A 201 -7.78 -2.51 -4.43
C ASN A 201 -7.87 -3.08 -5.86
N MET A 202 -8.87 -2.69 -6.67
CA MET A 202 -8.92 -3.09 -8.08
C MET A 202 -7.74 -2.55 -8.88
N CYS A 203 -7.09 -1.47 -8.44
CA CYS A 203 -5.86 -0.98 -9.06
C CYS A 203 -4.71 -2.01 -9.09
N LEU A 204 -4.73 -3.02 -8.21
CA LEU A 204 -3.73 -4.09 -8.18
C LEU A 204 -3.95 -5.18 -9.24
N THR A 205 -5.11 -5.19 -9.88
CA THR A 205 -5.52 -6.22 -10.85
C THR A 205 -5.99 -5.65 -12.19
N ASP A 206 -5.73 -4.39 -12.44
CA ASP A 206 -6.14 -3.64 -13.62
C ASP A 206 -5.70 -4.31 -14.93
N ILE A 207 -4.44 -4.80 -15.00
CA ILE A 207 -3.90 -5.49 -16.17
C ILE A 207 -4.69 -6.79 -16.43
N GLY A 208 -4.92 -7.59 -15.40
CA GLY A 208 -5.68 -8.83 -15.50
C GLY A 208 -7.13 -8.58 -15.92
N ALA A 209 -7.76 -7.57 -15.34
CA ALA A 209 -9.12 -7.17 -15.68
C ALA A 209 -9.21 -6.68 -17.14
N ALA A 210 -8.28 -5.84 -17.60
CA ALA A 210 -8.23 -5.35 -18.96
C ALA A 210 -8.01 -6.48 -19.98
N MET A 211 -7.13 -7.44 -19.68
CA MET A 211 -6.91 -8.61 -20.54
C MET A 211 -8.17 -9.47 -20.64
N SER A 212 -8.83 -9.74 -19.52
CA SER A 212 -10.07 -10.52 -19.48
C SER A 212 -11.20 -9.83 -20.25
N PHE A 213 -11.34 -8.52 -20.08
CA PHE A 213 -12.35 -7.72 -20.80
C PHE A 213 -12.15 -7.78 -22.33
N ASN A 214 -10.91 -7.86 -22.80
CA ASN A 214 -10.58 -7.98 -24.22
C ASN A 214 -10.51 -9.43 -24.72
N ASN A 215 -11.07 -10.39 -24.00
CA ASN A 215 -11.05 -11.82 -24.31
C ASN A 215 -9.64 -12.41 -24.52
N GLN A 216 -8.64 -11.81 -23.87
CA GLN A 216 -7.29 -12.36 -23.85
C GLN A 216 -7.18 -13.44 -22.76
N PRO A 217 -6.31 -14.45 -22.96
CA PRO A 217 -6.09 -15.46 -21.94
C PRO A 217 -5.63 -14.84 -20.63
N MET A 218 -6.28 -15.18 -19.53
CA MET A 218 -5.83 -14.76 -18.20
C MET A 218 -4.41 -15.26 -17.95
N PRO A 219 -3.55 -14.43 -17.35
CA PRO A 219 -2.23 -14.85 -16.94
C PRO A 219 -2.32 -16.03 -15.97
N LYS A 220 -1.63 -17.12 -16.30
CA LYS A 220 -1.51 -18.27 -15.39
C LYS A 220 -0.43 -17.99 -14.35
N ARG A 221 -0.56 -18.58 -13.16
CA ARG A 221 0.57 -18.62 -12.22
C ARG A 221 1.73 -19.39 -12.86
N LEU A 222 2.88 -18.73 -12.89
CA LEU A 222 4.10 -19.30 -13.48
C LEU A 222 5.04 -19.88 -12.41
N GLY A 223 4.70 -19.73 -11.14
CA GLY A 223 5.53 -20.14 -10.02
C GLY A 223 6.31 -18.98 -9.38
N ILE A 224 7.16 -19.33 -8.41
CA ILE A 224 7.98 -18.36 -7.68
C ILE A 224 9.05 -17.79 -8.61
N ASN A 225 9.29 -16.47 -8.51
CA ASN A 225 10.26 -15.75 -9.35
C ASN A 225 10.00 -15.86 -10.86
N ARG A 226 8.73 -15.99 -11.22
CA ARG A 226 8.29 -16.09 -12.62
C ARG A 226 7.25 -15.00 -12.89
N PHE A 227 7.60 -14.08 -13.76
CA PHE A 227 6.75 -12.94 -14.10
C PHE A 227 6.83 -12.66 -15.61
N ALA A 228 5.83 -13.11 -16.37
CA ALA A 228 5.77 -12.82 -17.80
C ALA A 228 5.36 -11.36 -18.05
N PRO A 229 5.99 -10.67 -19.01
CA PRO A 229 7.02 -11.16 -19.93
C PRO A 229 8.47 -10.94 -19.46
N THR A 230 8.70 -10.70 -18.18
CA THR A 230 10.01 -10.25 -17.66
C THR A 230 10.74 -11.37 -16.91
N TYR A 231 12.00 -11.61 -17.29
CA TYR A 231 12.90 -12.49 -16.59
C TYR A 231 14.37 -12.05 -16.78
N PRO A 232 15.21 -12.07 -15.71
CA PRO A 232 14.86 -12.37 -14.32
C PRO A 232 14.12 -11.19 -13.64
N LEU A 233 13.10 -11.55 -12.91
CA LEU A 233 12.37 -10.69 -11.98
C LEU A 233 11.98 -11.54 -10.77
N GLY A 234 12.52 -11.21 -9.58
CA GLY A 234 12.26 -11.98 -8.39
C GLY A 234 13.31 -11.80 -7.30
N ILE A 235 13.31 -12.72 -6.33
CA ILE A 235 14.20 -12.71 -5.16
C ILE A 235 14.93 -14.05 -5.09
N TRP A 236 16.25 -14.02 -5.07
CA TRP A 236 17.11 -15.20 -5.04
C TRP A 236 18.08 -15.20 -3.86
N PRO A 237 18.44 -16.38 -3.34
CA PRO A 237 19.42 -16.49 -2.28
C PRO A 237 20.83 -16.12 -2.78
N CYS A 238 21.56 -15.43 -1.92
CA CYS A 238 22.99 -15.15 -2.05
C CYS A 238 23.77 -15.86 -0.93
N LYS A 239 25.09 -15.62 -0.88
CA LYS A 239 25.95 -16.18 0.16
C LYS A 239 25.47 -15.86 1.60
N ASP A 240 24.93 -14.68 1.82
CA ASP A 240 24.65 -14.10 3.14
C ASP A 240 23.27 -13.47 3.28
N GLY A 241 22.33 -13.84 2.42
CA GLY A 241 20.98 -13.26 2.44
C GLY A 241 20.28 -13.42 1.10
N TRP A 242 19.39 -12.46 0.79
CA TRP A 242 18.54 -12.48 -0.39
C TRP A 242 18.74 -11.22 -1.22
N LEU A 243 18.72 -11.38 -2.55
CA LEU A 243 18.82 -10.30 -3.53
C LEU A 243 17.56 -10.26 -4.39
N GLY A 244 16.89 -9.09 -4.38
CA GLY A 244 15.87 -8.75 -5.36
C GLY A 244 16.54 -8.29 -6.66
N VAL A 245 16.10 -8.87 -7.76
CA VAL A 245 16.65 -8.62 -9.10
C VAL A 245 15.51 -8.25 -10.04
N THR A 246 15.71 -7.17 -10.82
CA THR A 246 14.79 -6.77 -11.89
C THR A 246 15.59 -6.45 -13.14
N VAL A 247 15.38 -7.22 -14.21
CA VAL A 247 16.05 -7.01 -15.51
C VAL A 247 14.98 -6.79 -16.58
N LEU A 248 14.79 -5.53 -16.98
CA LEU A 248 13.70 -5.12 -17.86
C LEU A 248 14.08 -5.04 -19.34
N ASN A 249 15.38 -4.84 -19.65
CA ASN A 249 15.84 -4.61 -21.01
C ASN A 249 17.17 -5.31 -21.30
N PRO A 250 17.57 -5.39 -22.60
CA PRO A 250 18.79 -6.10 -22.99
C PRO A 250 20.08 -5.54 -22.38
N SER A 251 20.18 -4.22 -22.17
CA SER A 251 21.38 -3.63 -21.58
C SER A 251 21.55 -4.00 -20.10
N GLN A 252 20.42 -4.06 -19.35
CA GLN A 252 20.44 -4.55 -17.97
C GLN A 252 20.75 -6.06 -17.91
N TRP A 253 20.29 -6.84 -18.90
CA TRP A 253 20.64 -8.26 -18.99
C TRP A 253 22.14 -8.45 -19.17
N ALA A 254 22.74 -7.76 -20.13
CA ALA A 254 24.19 -7.82 -20.37
C ALA A 254 24.99 -7.41 -19.13
N ALA A 255 24.60 -6.31 -18.48
CA ALA A 255 25.24 -5.85 -17.25
C ALA A 255 25.08 -6.84 -16.10
N PHE A 256 23.92 -7.48 -15.95
CA PHE A 256 23.66 -8.49 -14.93
C PHE A 256 24.51 -9.75 -15.15
N CYS A 257 24.61 -10.22 -16.39
CA CYS A 257 25.48 -11.32 -16.73
C CYS A 257 26.97 -10.99 -16.45
N GLN A 258 27.42 -9.80 -16.82
CA GLN A 258 28.77 -9.32 -16.53
C GLN A 258 29.03 -9.24 -15.02
N LEU A 259 28.07 -8.73 -14.24
CA LEU A 259 28.17 -8.66 -12.77
C LEU A 259 28.40 -10.04 -12.15
N LEU A 260 27.80 -11.08 -12.72
CA LEU A 260 27.85 -12.46 -12.24
C LEU A 260 28.92 -13.32 -12.94
N GLY A 261 29.68 -12.79 -13.91
CA GLY A 261 30.67 -13.55 -14.68
C GLY A 261 30.03 -14.58 -15.63
N LEU A 262 28.83 -14.29 -16.15
CA LEU A 262 28.06 -15.12 -17.07
C LEU A 262 28.03 -14.53 -18.49
N ASP A 263 29.18 -14.05 -18.97
CA ASP A 263 29.27 -13.27 -20.22
C ASP A 263 28.81 -14.07 -21.45
N ASP A 264 28.94 -15.38 -21.44
CA ASP A 264 28.45 -16.26 -22.50
C ASP A 264 26.92 -16.19 -22.65
N LEU A 265 26.16 -16.07 -21.53
CA LEU A 265 24.71 -15.83 -21.59
C LEU A 265 24.37 -14.46 -22.15
N ALA A 266 25.19 -13.45 -21.88
CA ALA A 266 25.00 -12.10 -22.43
C ALA A 266 25.20 -12.07 -23.97
N MET A 267 26.14 -12.88 -24.47
CA MET A 267 26.46 -12.97 -25.90
C MET A 267 25.46 -13.80 -26.72
N GLU A 268 24.67 -14.61 -26.05
CA GLU A 268 23.63 -15.43 -26.72
C GLU A 268 22.50 -14.54 -27.24
N SER A 269 22.40 -14.45 -28.58
CA SER A 269 21.47 -13.52 -29.25
C SER A 269 20.01 -13.74 -28.87
N LYS A 270 19.58 -14.97 -28.66
CA LYS A 270 18.19 -15.30 -28.22
C LYS A 270 17.84 -14.72 -26.87
N TYR A 271 18.83 -14.56 -25.96
CA TYR A 271 18.58 -14.03 -24.61
C TYR A 271 18.50 -12.49 -24.54
N GLN A 272 18.58 -11.81 -25.65
CA GLN A 272 18.15 -10.41 -25.74
C GLN A 272 16.63 -10.30 -25.51
N SER A 273 15.87 -11.36 -25.82
CA SER A 273 14.43 -11.47 -25.51
C SER A 273 14.23 -11.95 -24.07
N SER A 274 13.43 -11.20 -23.30
CA SER A 274 13.05 -11.60 -21.94
C SER A 274 12.18 -12.86 -21.91
N MET A 275 11.31 -13.04 -22.90
CA MET A 275 10.51 -14.26 -23.04
C MET A 275 11.39 -15.48 -23.28
N ALA A 276 12.38 -15.38 -24.18
CA ALA A 276 13.30 -16.50 -24.43
C ALA A 276 14.11 -16.88 -23.17
N ARG A 277 14.44 -15.90 -22.32
CA ARG A 277 15.06 -16.19 -21.01
C ARG A 277 14.10 -16.90 -20.07
N LEU A 278 12.81 -16.53 -20.09
CA LEU A 278 11.78 -17.19 -19.28
C LEU A 278 11.51 -18.63 -19.78
N ASP A 279 11.48 -18.84 -21.09
CA ASP A 279 11.31 -20.18 -21.68
C ASP A 279 12.48 -21.10 -21.31
N ASP A 280 13.71 -20.59 -21.29
CA ASP A 280 14.93 -21.34 -20.95
C ASP A 280 15.32 -21.23 -19.46
N VAL A 281 14.38 -20.89 -18.59
CA VAL A 281 14.65 -20.68 -17.16
C VAL A 281 15.32 -21.87 -16.50
N GLY A 282 14.97 -23.09 -16.89
CA GLY A 282 15.61 -24.33 -16.38
C GLY A 282 17.11 -24.45 -16.70
N ILE A 283 17.59 -23.74 -17.72
CA ILE A 283 19.01 -23.67 -18.11
C ILE A 283 19.69 -22.48 -17.43
N ILE A 284 19.05 -21.33 -17.44
CA ILE A 284 19.63 -20.05 -17.00
C ILE A 284 19.67 -19.95 -15.47
N GLU A 285 18.57 -20.27 -14.79
CA GLU A 285 18.44 -20.05 -13.35
C GLU A 285 19.46 -20.85 -12.49
N PRO A 286 19.76 -22.12 -12.77
CA PRO A 286 20.79 -22.82 -12.01
C PRO A 286 22.16 -22.14 -12.09
N ARG A 287 22.50 -21.53 -13.22
CA ARG A 287 23.75 -20.79 -13.41
C ARG A 287 23.74 -19.48 -12.61
N ILE A 288 22.62 -18.74 -12.65
CA ILE A 288 22.43 -17.52 -11.84
C ILE A 288 22.54 -17.87 -10.35
N LEU A 289 21.83 -18.89 -9.88
CA LEU A 289 21.84 -19.33 -8.49
C LEU A 289 23.25 -19.68 -8.02
N LYS A 290 24.00 -20.42 -8.85
CA LYS A 290 25.40 -20.78 -8.54
C LYS A 290 26.25 -19.52 -8.38
N ALA A 291 26.17 -18.58 -9.32
CA ALA A 291 26.91 -17.34 -9.24
C ALA A 291 26.53 -16.48 -8.02
N LEU A 292 25.21 -16.33 -7.76
CA LEU A 292 24.72 -15.60 -6.60
C LEU A 292 25.20 -16.19 -5.27
N SER A 293 25.30 -17.52 -5.17
CA SER A 293 25.72 -18.20 -3.94
C SER A 293 27.18 -17.91 -3.54
N GLU A 294 27.99 -17.42 -4.46
CA GLU A 294 29.40 -17.08 -4.25
C GLU A 294 29.59 -15.62 -3.77
N HIS A 295 28.56 -14.79 -3.87
CA HIS A 295 28.64 -13.36 -3.61
C HIS A 295 27.73 -12.91 -2.45
N SER A 296 28.16 -11.86 -1.75
CA SER A 296 27.37 -11.17 -0.75
C SER A 296 26.24 -10.37 -1.42
N ALA A 297 25.02 -10.46 -0.87
CA ALA A 297 23.87 -9.68 -1.34
C ALA A 297 24.14 -8.17 -1.26
N LYS A 298 24.85 -7.73 -0.20
CA LYS A 298 25.26 -6.33 -0.03
C LYS A 298 26.25 -5.89 -1.11
N ASP A 299 27.28 -6.71 -1.41
CA ASP A 299 28.26 -6.40 -2.46
C ASP A 299 27.60 -6.31 -3.83
N LEU A 300 26.77 -7.31 -4.19
CA LEU A 300 26.04 -7.31 -5.45
C LEU A 300 25.09 -6.11 -5.58
N PHE A 301 24.45 -5.70 -4.50
CA PHE A 301 23.58 -4.51 -4.49
C PHE A 301 24.35 -3.27 -4.90
N TYR A 302 25.46 -2.93 -4.24
CA TYR A 302 26.21 -1.71 -4.55
C TYR A 302 26.87 -1.76 -5.94
N ARG A 303 27.47 -2.88 -6.32
CA ARG A 303 28.09 -3.07 -7.65
C ARG A 303 27.04 -2.98 -8.75
N GLY A 304 25.89 -3.65 -8.57
CA GLY A 304 24.81 -3.65 -9.54
C GLY A 304 24.17 -2.26 -9.71
N GLN A 305 23.97 -1.52 -8.62
CA GLN A 305 23.52 -0.13 -8.70
C GLN A 305 24.52 0.75 -9.45
N GLY A 306 25.82 0.56 -9.23
CA GLY A 306 26.87 1.23 -10.02
C GLY A 306 26.81 0.92 -11.52
N MET A 307 26.31 -0.24 -11.90
CA MET A 307 26.06 -0.67 -13.29
C MET A 307 24.64 -0.34 -13.79
N ARG A 308 23.84 0.40 -13.01
CA ARG A 308 22.46 0.77 -13.32
C ARG A 308 21.52 -0.44 -13.47
N ILE A 309 21.77 -1.48 -12.72
CA ILE A 309 20.87 -2.65 -12.62
C ILE A 309 19.99 -2.44 -11.41
N PRO A 310 18.65 -2.53 -11.53
CA PRO A 310 17.74 -2.47 -10.38
C PRO A 310 17.88 -3.71 -9.50
N LEU A 311 18.81 -3.65 -8.57
CA LEU A 311 19.06 -4.68 -7.56
C LEU A 311 18.79 -4.11 -6.17
N ALA A 312 18.32 -4.95 -5.26
CA ALA A 312 18.18 -4.60 -3.85
C ALA A 312 18.46 -5.82 -2.97
N ARG A 313 19.22 -5.64 -1.89
CA ARG A 313 19.29 -6.65 -0.84
C ARG A 313 17.97 -6.64 -0.06
N VAL A 314 17.56 -7.79 0.46
CA VAL A 314 16.40 -7.91 1.34
C VAL A 314 16.90 -7.84 2.80
N PRO A 315 16.77 -6.71 3.49
CA PRO A 315 17.21 -6.59 4.87
C PRO A 315 16.23 -7.29 5.83
N THR A 316 16.69 -7.68 7.00
CA THR A 316 15.81 -7.97 8.13
C THR A 316 15.19 -6.68 8.67
N MET A 317 14.14 -6.80 9.51
CA MET A 317 13.52 -5.60 10.12
C MET A 317 14.50 -4.83 11.01
N GLU A 318 15.42 -5.51 11.67
CA GLU A 318 16.48 -4.88 12.48
C GLU A 318 17.49 -4.12 11.61
N GLU A 319 17.87 -4.72 10.48
CA GLU A 319 18.80 -4.09 9.55
C GLU A 319 18.24 -2.84 8.88
N LEU A 320 16.91 -2.72 8.73
CA LEU A 320 16.30 -1.52 8.14
C LEU A 320 16.73 -0.25 8.87
N PHE A 321 16.81 -0.28 10.20
CA PHE A 321 17.22 0.90 11.00
C PHE A 321 18.69 1.28 10.83
N THR A 322 19.48 0.47 10.13
CA THR A 322 20.89 0.72 9.80
C THR A 322 21.14 1.02 8.33
N VAL A 323 20.09 1.01 7.49
CA VAL A 323 20.19 1.38 6.08
C VAL A 323 20.31 2.89 5.97
N ASP A 324 21.40 3.37 5.33
CA ASP A 324 21.71 4.79 5.22
C ASP A 324 20.51 5.64 4.75
N GLN A 325 19.81 5.16 3.71
CA GLN A 325 18.63 5.84 3.18
C GLN A 325 17.50 5.97 4.21
N TYR A 326 17.35 5.00 5.08
CA TYR A 326 16.31 4.98 6.12
C TYR A 326 16.68 5.90 7.29
N VAL A 327 17.99 6.00 7.59
CA VAL A 327 18.52 6.87 8.65
C VAL A 327 18.49 8.35 8.23
N GLU A 328 18.76 8.63 6.96
CA GLU A 328 18.88 9.99 6.42
C GLU A 328 17.53 10.63 6.04
N ARG A 329 16.47 9.84 5.93
CA ARG A 329 15.14 10.32 5.52
C ARG A 329 14.04 10.03 6.51
#